data_0cdc1b3a703e9064698623c4c0e15b8f
#
_entry.id   0cdc1b3a703e9064698623c4c0e15b8f
#
_cell.length_a   1.000
_cell.length_b   1.000
_cell.length_c   1.000
_cell.angle_alpha   90.00
_cell.angle_beta   90.00
_cell.angle_gamma   90.00
#
_symmetry.space_group_name_H-M   'P 1'
#
loop_
_entity.id
_entity.type
_entity.pdbx_description
1 polymer ?
#
loop_
_entity_poly.entity_id
_entity_poly.type
_entity_poly.pdbx_seq_one_letter_code
_entity_poly.pdbx_strand_id
1 'polypeptide(L)'
;MSDVSDPVAVVTRFNDALNAHDLNAMMRLLTPDCVFENTHPPPDGTRYQGQAATREFWDTFFASSADARIETEEIFAVGDRCVMRWLYTWQGPLDQRGHVRGVDIYRIRD
;
A
#
# COMPACT_ATOMS: atom_id res chain seq x y z
N MET A 1 24.50 -6.85 11.82
CA MET A 1 23.10 -6.98 12.02
C MET A 1 22.30 -6.32 10.91
N SER A 2 21.50 -7.04 10.29
CA SER A 2 20.74 -6.52 9.15
C SER A 2 19.38 -6.03 9.60
N ASP A 3 18.99 -4.84 9.15
CA ASP A 3 17.65 -4.32 9.37
C ASP A 3 16.80 -4.43 8.10
N VAL A 4 17.20 -5.34 7.21
CA VAL A 4 16.50 -5.53 5.94
C VAL A 4 15.03 -5.84 6.16
N SER A 5 14.74 -6.56 7.24
CA SER A 5 13.38 -6.96 7.57
C SER A 5 12.74 -6.10 8.65
N ASP A 6 13.28 -4.90 8.95
CA ASP A 6 12.60 -3.99 9.86
C ASP A 6 11.23 -3.62 9.27
N PRO A 7 10.13 -4.12 9.85
CA PRO A 7 8.82 -3.95 9.22
C PRO A 7 8.41 -2.50 9.03
N VAL A 8 8.67 -1.64 10.01
CA VAL A 8 8.30 -0.24 9.88
C VAL A 8 9.07 0.42 8.74
N ALA A 9 10.37 0.15 8.63
CA ALA A 9 11.17 0.72 7.55
C ALA A 9 10.72 0.25 6.19
N VAL A 10 10.41 -1.05 6.06
CA VAL A 10 9.96 -1.61 4.78
C VAL A 10 8.62 -1.00 4.36
N VAL A 11 7.67 -0.92 5.28
CA VAL A 11 6.35 -0.36 4.97
C VAL A 11 6.46 1.13 4.66
N THR A 12 7.32 1.85 5.36
CA THR A 12 7.56 3.27 5.07
C THR A 12 8.09 3.45 3.66
N ARG A 13 9.08 2.65 3.25
CA ARG A 13 9.61 2.72 1.89
C ARG A 13 8.56 2.37 0.84
N PHE A 14 7.70 1.39 1.14
CA PHE A 14 6.63 1.02 0.22
C PHE A 14 5.67 2.18 0.00
N ASN A 15 5.29 2.86 1.07
CA ASN A 15 4.35 3.97 0.97
C ASN A 15 4.99 5.22 0.37
N ASP A 16 6.30 5.43 0.58
CA ASP A 16 7.00 6.49 -0.12
C ASP A 16 7.00 6.27 -1.62
N ALA A 17 7.24 5.03 -2.04
CA ALA A 17 7.17 4.68 -3.47
C ALA A 17 5.77 4.85 -4.02
N LEU A 18 4.75 4.47 -3.24
CA LEU A 18 3.36 4.65 -3.63
C LEU A 18 3.05 6.13 -3.86
N ASN A 19 3.45 6.99 -2.94
CA ASN A 19 3.22 8.43 -3.07
C ASN A 19 3.98 9.06 -4.23
N ALA A 20 5.11 8.46 -4.60
CA ALA A 20 5.87 8.89 -5.77
C ALA A 20 5.34 8.28 -7.07
N HIS A 21 4.32 7.41 -6.98
CA HIS A 21 3.77 6.66 -8.10
C HIS A 21 4.85 5.84 -8.81
N ASP A 22 5.80 5.32 -8.03
CA ASP A 22 6.91 4.53 -8.55
C ASP A 22 6.57 3.04 -8.40
N LEU A 23 5.86 2.53 -9.41
CA LEU A 23 5.37 1.16 -9.37
C LEU A 23 6.51 0.14 -9.29
N ASN A 24 7.60 0.39 -10.00
CA ASN A 24 8.73 -0.53 -9.96
C ASN A 24 9.37 -0.61 -8.58
N ALA A 25 9.50 0.53 -7.90
CA ALA A 25 10.04 0.55 -6.55
C ALA A 25 9.13 -0.20 -5.58
N MET A 26 7.81 -0.04 -5.73
CA MET A 26 6.84 -0.79 -4.92
C MET A 26 7.01 -2.29 -5.12
N MET A 27 7.11 -2.72 -6.38
CA MET A 27 7.20 -4.14 -6.70
C MET A 27 8.49 -4.77 -6.16
N ARG A 28 9.58 -4.02 -6.13
CA ARG A 28 10.85 -4.52 -5.60
C ARG A 28 10.78 -4.82 -4.10
N LEU A 29 9.84 -4.22 -3.39
CA LEU A 29 9.66 -4.45 -1.96
C LEU A 29 8.71 -5.59 -1.65
N LEU A 30 8.09 -6.19 -2.65
CA LEU A 30 7.16 -7.30 -2.47
C LEU A 30 7.87 -8.63 -2.73
N THR A 31 7.48 -9.66 -1.96
CA THR A 31 7.98 -11.01 -2.21
C THR A 31 7.38 -11.57 -3.50
N PRO A 32 8.03 -12.58 -4.13
CA PRO A 32 7.48 -13.18 -5.34
C PRO A 32 6.09 -13.78 -5.15
N ASP A 33 5.81 -14.27 -3.95
CA ASP A 33 4.52 -14.89 -3.62
C ASP A 33 3.62 -13.98 -2.80
N CYS A 34 3.78 -12.67 -2.95
CA CYS A 34 3.01 -11.71 -2.18
C CYS A 34 1.50 -11.87 -2.40
N VAL A 35 0.73 -11.52 -1.37
CA VAL A 35 -0.72 -11.52 -1.43
C VAL A 35 -1.17 -10.14 -0.97
N PHE A 36 -2.05 -9.54 -1.74
CA PHE A 36 -2.67 -8.27 -1.41
C PHE A 36 -4.18 -8.47 -1.35
N GLU A 37 -4.78 -8.01 -0.25
CA GLU A 37 -6.22 -8.08 -0.09
C GLU A 37 -6.74 -6.71 0.29
N ASN A 38 -7.87 -6.32 -0.30
CA ASN A 38 -8.55 -5.09 0.08
C ASN A 38 -10.00 -5.41 0.44
N THR A 39 -10.76 -4.39 0.81
CA THR A 39 -12.13 -4.57 1.27
C THR A 39 -13.17 -4.24 0.20
N HIS A 40 -12.74 -4.03 -1.02
CA HIS A 40 -13.64 -3.67 -2.12
C HIS A 40 -13.64 -4.77 -3.16
N PRO A 41 -14.78 -5.22 -3.65
CA PRO A 41 -16.13 -4.80 -3.24
C PRO A 41 -16.59 -5.53 -1.98
N PRO A 42 -17.48 -4.92 -1.21
CA PRO A 42 -18.04 -5.63 -0.07
C PRO A 42 -18.89 -6.82 -0.53
N PRO A 43 -19.08 -7.86 0.30
CA PRO A 43 -18.64 -7.97 1.70
C PRO A 43 -17.22 -8.50 1.90
N ASP A 44 -16.63 -9.16 0.91
CA ASP A 44 -15.40 -9.93 1.12
C ASP A 44 -14.16 -9.28 0.55
N GLY A 45 -14.30 -8.24 -0.27
CA GLY A 45 -13.14 -7.63 -0.91
C GLY A 45 -12.59 -8.46 -2.04
N THR A 46 -11.37 -8.17 -2.43
CA THR A 46 -10.67 -8.85 -3.52
C THR A 46 -9.29 -9.30 -3.04
N ARG A 47 -8.88 -10.48 -3.47
CA ARG A 47 -7.56 -11.03 -3.17
C ARG A 47 -6.74 -11.08 -4.45
N TYR A 48 -5.56 -10.47 -4.40
CA TYR A 48 -4.60 -10.46 -5.51
C TYR A 48 -3.41 -11.31 -5.10
N GLN A 49 -3.14 -12.37 -5.81
CA GLN A 49 -2.08 -13.31 -5.48
C GLN A 49 -0.94 -13.20 -6.47
N GLY A 50 0.27 -12.99 -5.95
CA GLY A 50 1.47 -12.87 -6.75
C GLY A 50 1.73 -11.46 -7.24
N GLN A 51 2.94 -11.24 -7.77
CA GLN A 51 3.35 -9.91 -8.19
C GLN A 51 2.60 -9.40 -9.42
N ALA A 52 2.30 -10.28 -10.36
CA ALA A 52 1.65 -9.84 -11.60
C ALA A 52 0.27 -9.24 -11.32
N ALA A 53 -0.54 -9.93 -10.50
CA ALA A 53 -1.88 -9.46 -10.16
C ALA A 53 -1.82 -8.18 -9.33
N THR A 54 -0.88 -8.13 -8.37
CA THR A 54 -0.72 -6.95 -7.50
C THR A 54 -0.26 -5.74 -8.31
N ARG A 55 0.67 -5.95 -9.24
CA ARG A 55 1.14 -4.89 -10.12
C ARG A 55 0.01 -4.33 -10.97
N GLU A 56 -0.82 -5.20 -11.52
CA GLU A 56 -1.95 -4.77 -12.34
C GLU A 56 -2.93 -3.91 -11.54
N PHE A 57 -3.19 -4.30 -10.30
CA PHE A 57 -4.06 -3.50 -9.43
C PHE A 57 -3.51 -2.09 -9.25
N TRP A 58 -2.22 -1.97 -8.89
CA TRP A 58 -1.64 -0.66 -8.62
C TRP A 58 -1.49 0.17 -9.88
N ASP A 59 -1.21 -0.46 -11.02
CA ASP A 59 -1.14 0.24 -12.30
C ASP A 59 -2.50 0.88 -12.63
N THR A 60 -3.58 0.13 -12.46
CA THR A 60 -4.93 0.63 -12.67
C THR A 60 -5.27 1.74 -11.68
N PHE A 61 -4.87 1.55 -10.41
CA PHE A 61 -5.09 2.55 -9.38
C PHE A 61 -4.41 3.87 -9.74
N PHE A 62 -3.16 3.84 -10.15
CA PHE A 62 -2.44 5.05 -10.53
C PHE A 62 -3.04 5.73 -11.75
N ALA A 63 -3.52 4.95 -12.70
CA ALA A 63 -4.14 5.50 -13.91
C ALA A 63 -5.42 6.28 -13.59
N SER A 64 -6.16 5.85 -12.57
CA SER A 64 -7.43 6.47 -12.22
C SER A 64 -7.33 7.45 -11.04
N SER A 65 -6.17 7.53 -10.39
CA SER A 65 -6.02 8.31 -9.16
C SER A 65 -4.66 9.01 -9.14
N ALA A 66 -4.39 9.80 -10.17
CA ALA A 66 -3.07 10.40 -10.39
C ALA A 66 -2.63 11.33 -9.26
N ASP A 67 -3.58 11.93 -8.55
CA ASP A 67 -3.29 12.84 -7.44
C ASP A 67 -3.55 12.22 -6.08
N ALA A 68 -3.70 10.90 -6.02
CA ALA A 68 -3.90 10.19 -4.76
C ALA A 68 -2.64 10.25 -3.90
N ARG A 69 -2.84 10.40 -2.61
CA ARG A 69 -1.74 10.44 -1.65
C ARG A 69 -2.14 9.73 -0.38
N ILE A 70 -1.20 8.97 0.19
CA ILE A 70 -1.39 8.28 1.46
C ILE A 70 -0.46 8.89 2.49
N GLU A 71 -1.02 9.29 3.63
CA GLU A 71 -0.28 9.83 4.73
C GLU A 71 -0.40 8.89 5.92
N THR A 72 0.73 8.58 6.54
CA THR A 72 0.76 7.72 7.72
C THR A 72 0.34 8.51 8.94
N GLU A 73 -0.68 8.04 9.63
CA GLU A 73 -1.13 8.66 10.88
C GLU A 73 -0.60 7.92 12.10
N GLU A 74 -0.41 6.61 11.97
CA GLU A 74 0.14 5.80 13.04
C GLU A 74 0.73 4.53 12.43
N ILE A 75 1.90 4.12 12.92
CA ILE A 75 2.55 2.91 12.41
C ILE A 75 3.30 2.25 13.55
N PHE A 76 3.17 0.93 13.66
CA PHE A 76 3.92 0.15 14.64
C PHE A 76 4.06 -1.28 14.15
N ALA A 77 5.01 -2.01 14.74
CA ALA A 77 5.27 -3.39 14.36
C ALA A 77 5.31 -4.30 15.59
N VAL A 78 4.86 -5.53 15.40
CA VAL A 78 4.97 -6.60 16.38
C VAL A 78 5.44 -7.84 15.63
N GLY A 79 6.66 -8.31 15.92
CA GLY A 79 7.24 -9.43 15.19
C GLY A 79 7.36 -9.10 13.71
N ASP A 80 6.83 -9.98 12.86
CA ASP A 80 6.86 -9.80 11.41
C ASP A 80 5.65 -9.05 10.87
N ARG A 81 4.81 -8.50 11.75
CA ARG A 81 3.60 -7.77 11.36
C ARG A 81 3.79 -6.28 11.56
N CYS A 82 3.31 -5.51 10.62
CA CYS A 82 3.30 -4.07 10.71
C CYS A 82 1.87 -3.57 10.50
N VAL A 83 1.43 -2.66 11.35
CA VAL A 83 0.11 -2.07 11.26
C VAL A 83 0.28 -0.58 10.98
N MET A 84 -0.39 -0.11 9.96
CA MET A 84 -0.32 1.29 9.56
C MET A 84 -1.73 1.86 9.45
N ARG A 85 -2.01 2.89 10.22
CA ARG A 85 -3.25 3.64 10.08
C ARG A 85 -2.96 4.83 9.17
N TRP A 86 -3.78 5.02 8.14
CA TRP A 86 -3.48 5.97 7.09
C TRP A 86 -4.67 6.87 6.76
N LEU A 87 -4.32 8.01 6.19
CA LEU A 87 -5.25 8.93 5.57
C LEU A 87 -4.98 8.95 4.07
N TYR A 88 -5.97 8.55 3.29
CA TYR A 88 -5.90 8.58 1.85
C TYR A 88 -6.69 9.79 1.36
N THR A 89 -6.06 10.63 0.56
CA THR A 89 -6.69 11.83 0.02
C THR A 89 -6.62 11.82 -1.49
N TRP A 90 -7.60 12.43 -2.11
CA TRP A 90 -7.62 12.60 -3.55
C TRP A 90 -8.30 13.91 -3.90
N GLN A 91 -8.03 14.38 -5.11
CA GLN A 91 -8.69 15.55 -5.66
C GLN A 91 -9.43 15.12 -6.92
N GLY A 92 -10.75 15.27 -6.89
CA GLY A 92 -11.58 14.92 -8.03
C GLY A 92 -11.72 16.09 -8.99
N PRO A 93 -12.52 15.92 -10.04
CA PRO A 93 -12.79 17.00 -10.99
C PRO A 93 -13.47 18.17 -10.30
N LEU A 94 -13.24 19.37 -10.82
CA LEU A 94 -13.84 20.60 -10.29
C LEU A 94 -13.39 20.92 -8.86
N ASP A 95 -12.13 20.59 -8.53
CA ASP A 95 -11.55 20.84 -7.21
C ASP A 95 -12.24 20.11 -6.06
N GLN A 96 -12.97 19.07 -6.36
CA GLN A 96 -13.56 18.24 -5.32
C GLN A 96 -12.45 17.46 -4.61
N ARG A 97 -12.44 17.57 -3.30
CA ARG A 97 -11.48 16.85 -2.47
C ARG A 97 -12.19 15.83 -1.62
N GLY A 98 -11.60 14.66 -1.50
CA GLY A 98 -12.14 13.61 -0.67
C GLY A 98 -11.05 12.96 0.14
N HIS A 99 -11.48 12.24 1.18
CA HIS A 99 -10.54 11.46 1.97
C HIS A 99 -11.24 10.27 2.59
N VAL A 100 -10.42 9.29 2.93
CA VAL A 100 -10.88 8.13 3.69
C VAL A 100 -9.73 7.69 4.58
N ARG A 101 -10.08 7.19 5.77
CA ARG A 101 -9.10 6.62 6.68
C ARG A 101 -9.26 5.12 6.71
N GLY A 102 -8.15 4.44 6.89
CA GLY A 102 -8.14 3.00 6.95
C GLY A 102 -6.91 2.48 7.66
N VAL A 103 -6.84 1.17 7.74
CA VAL A 103 -5.75 0.46 8.41
C VAL A 103 -5.30 -0.66 7.50
N ASP A 104 -3.99 -0.78 7.34
CA ASP A 104 -3.38 -1.89 6.63
C ASP A 104 -2.60 -2.75 7.61
N ILE A 105 -2.62 -4.04 7.39
CA ILE A 105 -1.80 -5.00 8.13
C ILE A 105 -0.87 -5.65 7.12
N TYR A 106 0.44 -5.56 7.38
CA TYR A 106 1.47 -6.12 6.53
C TYR A 106 2.17 -7.27 7.22
N ARG A 107 2.58 -8.24 6.45
CA ARG A 107 3.48 -9.29 6.91
C ARG A 107 4.79 -9.15 6.15
N ILE A 108 5.88 -9.08 6.89
CA ILE A 108 7.19 -8.81 6.32
C ILE A 108 8.03 -10.08 6.39
N ARG A 109 8.68 -10.42 5.28
CA ARG A 109 9.63 -11.52 5.18
C ARG A 109 10.87 -11.05 4.46
N ASP A 110 11.98 -11.72 4.77
CA ASP A 110 13.24 -11.48 4.07
C ASP A 110 13.22 -12.05 2.65
#